data_1fc2b527adadffa6e5e042f1bf3055b5
#
_entry.id   1fc2b527adadffa6e5e042f1bf3055b5
#
_cell.length_a   1.000
_cell.length_b   1.000
_cell.length_c   1.000
_cell.angle_alpha   90.00
_cell.angle_beta   90.00
_cell.angle_gamma   90.00
#
_symmetry.space_group_name_H-M   'P 1'
#
loop_
_entity.id
_entity.type
_entity.pdbx_description
1 polymer ?
#
loop_
_entity_poly.entity_id
_entity_poly.type
_entity_poly.pdbx_seq_one_letter_code
_entity_poly.pdbx_strand_id
1 'polypeptide(L)'
;MKTDTHAESILHQVAAGTPGAMDACMEKFSGLVWSLTRQLSFVGSDADDAVQEIFIDIWKSAVRFDPAIASESTFVAMIARRRLIDRGRRRQRRLDSTSLPDAMAPEAEPIPDMPERTEEASRATVALGKLRPEQQRVLQLAIYHGCSHEEIARCTGLPLGTVKTHARRGLIRLREILESEGALQPARPETPPVTKVDDQAVDRRKKPQ
;
A
#
# COMPACT_ATOMS: atom_id res chain seq x y z
N MET A 1 -19.41 2.98 -32.99
CA MET A 1 -18.35 3.51 -32.09
C MET A 1 -18.69 3.03 -30.70
N LYS A 2 -18.08 1.91 -30.29
CA LYS A 2 -18.15 1.43 -28.90
C LYS A 2 -16.97 2.07 -28.18
N THR A 3 -17.22 3.05 -27.36
CA THR A 3 -16.27 3.60 -26.41
C THR A 3 -16.07 2.55 -25.32
N ASP A 4 -14.95 1.82 -25.40
CA ASP A 4 -14.43 1.04 -24.27
C ASP A 4 -14.09 2.01 -23.16
N THR A 5 -15.03 2.20 -22.24
CA THR A 5 -14.81 2.90 -20.99
C THR A 5 -14.02 1.97 -20.07
N HIS A 6 -12.71 1.89 -20.28
CA HIS A 6 -11.83 1.60 -19.16
C HIS A 6 -12.11 2.69 -18.13
N ALA A 7 -12.75 2.33 -17.01
CA ALA A 7 -13.02 3.27 -15.95
C ALA A 7 -11.67 3.90 -15.55
N GLU A 8 -11.44 5.13 -16.02
CA GLU A 8 -10.21 5.86 -15.79
C GLU A 8 -9.97 5.92 -14.28
N SER A 9 -8.81 5.45 -13.84
CA SER A 9 -8.44 5.41 -12.43
C SER A 9 -8.76 6.74 -11.76
N ILE A 10 -9.39 6.69 -10.61
CA ILE A 10 -9.74 7.90 -9.84
C ILE A 10 -8.50 8.73 -9.52
N LEU A 11 -7.35 8.07 -9.29
CA LEU A 11 -6.09 8.77 -9.05
C LEU A 11 -5.55 9.47 -10.30
N HIS A 12 -5.77 8.93 -11.49
CA HIS A 12 -5.43 9.63 -12.74
C HIS A 12 -6.32 10.86 -12.95
N GLN A 13 -7.61 10.77 -12.63
CA GLN A 13 -8.53 11.92 -12.69
C GLN A 13 -8.12 13.01 -11.68
N VAL A 14 -7.71 12.62 -10.46
CA VAL A 14 -7.15 13.54 -9.45
C VAL A 14 -5.87 14.21 -9.97
N ALA A 15 -4.97 13.44 -10.59
CA ALA A 15 -3.73 13.95 -11.18
C ALA A 15 -3.99 14.93 -12.33
N ALA A 16 -5.04 14.68 -13.14
CA ALA A 16 -5.47 15.56 -14.23
C ALA A 16 -6.23 16.81 -13.75
N GLY A 17 -6.56 16.89 -12.44
CA GLY A 17 -7.35 18.00 -11.90
C GLY A 17 -8.80 17.98 -12.33
N THR A 18 -9.37 16.83 -12.67
CA THR A 18 -10.76 16.69 -13.11
C THR A 18 -11.70 17.18 -12.00
N PRO A 19 -12.67 18.06 -12.29
CA PRO A 19 -13.63 18.53 -11.30
C PRO A 19 -14.38 17.37 -10.62
N GLY A 20 -14.46 17.38 -9.28
CA GLY A 20 -15.11 16.34 -8.48
C GLY A 20 -14.28 15.06 -8.28
N ALA A 21 -13.13 14.89 -8.95
CA ALA A 21 -12.29 13.70 -8.79
C ALA A 21 -11.74 13.54 -7.38
N MET A 22 -11.43 14.65 -6.70
CA MET A 22 -10.94 14.59 -5.33
C MET A 22 -12.03 14.20 -4.35
N ASP A 23 -13.27 14.68 -4.54
CA ASP A 23 -14.43 14.30 -3.72
C ASP A 23 -14.72 12.81 -3.87
N ALA A 24 -14.74 12.30 -5.10
CA ALA A 24 -14.89 10.88 -5.39
C ALA A 24 -13.74 10.02 -4.79
N CYS A 25 -12.51 10.54 -4.80
CA CYS A 25 -11.36 9.90 -4.15
C CYS A 25 -11.55 9.84 -2.63
N MET A 26 -12.00 10.92 -2.02
CA MET A 26 -12.29 10.96 -0.58
C MET A 26 -13.42 10.00 -0.22
N GLU A 27 -14.50 9.99 -0.97
CA GLU A 27 -15.63 9.06 -0.76
C GLU A 27 -15.17 7.60 -0.83
N LYS A 28 -14.40 7.24 -1.87
CA LYS A 28 -13.90 5.88 -2.10
C LYS A 28 -12.93 5.39 -1.03
N PHE A 29 -12.02 6.25 -0.56
CA PHE A 29 -10.91 5.83 0.28
C PHE A 29 -10.99 6.29 1.74
N SER A 30 -12.02 7.06 2.14
CA SER A 30 -12.18 7.52 3.52
C SER A 30 -12.19 6.37 4.52
N GLY A 31 -12.94 5.31 4.26
CA GLY A 31 -13.00 4.12 5.12
C GLY A 31 -11.62 3.49 5.36
N LEU A 32 -10.83 3.34 4.29
CA LEU A 32 -9.45 2.82 4.37
C LEU A 32 -8.55 3.73 5.20
N VAL A 33 -8.57 5.05 4.93
CA VAL A 33 -7.72 6.03 5.61
C VAL A 33 -8.07 6.10 7.09
N TRP A 34 -9.38 6.16 7.43
CA TRP A 34 -9.84 6.15 8.82
C TRP A 34 -9.47 4.86 9.56
N SER A 35 -9.56 3.71 8.90
CA SER A 35 -9.16 2.43 9.47
C SER A 35 -7.69 2.43 9.85
N LEU A 36 -6.81 2.87 8.96
CA LEU A 36 -5.37 2.98 9.22
C LEU A 36 -5.04 4.00 10.32
N THR A 37 -5.77 5.11 10.36
CA THR A 37 -5.60 6.16 11.37
C THR A 37 -5.93 5.62 12.77
N ARG A 38 -7.03 4.91 12.92
CA ARG A 38 -7.41 4.25 14.19
C ARG A 38 -6.41 3.16 14.59
N GLN A 39 -5.95 2.35 13.63
CA GLN A 39 -4.98 1.28 13.88
C GLN A 39 -3.65 1.80 14.47
N LEU A 40 -3.24 3.01 14.10
CA LEU A 40 -2.03 3.65 14.61
C LEU A 40 -2.32 4.59 15.81
N SER A 41 -3.45 4.37 16.49
CA SER A 41 -3.83 5.02 17.75
C SER A 41 -3.95 6.55 17.69
N PHE A 42 -4.36 7.09 16.53
CA PHE A 42 -4.77 8.50 16.44
C PHE A 42 -6.25 8.62 16.81
N VAL A 43 -6.57 9.58 17.69
CA VAL A 43 -7.93 9.80 18.22
C VAL A 43 -8.27 11.28 18.26
N GLY A 44 -9.57 11.59 18.23
CA GLY A 44 -10.08 12.97 18.32
C GLY A 44 -9.57 13.86 17.19
N SER A 45 -9.35 15.14 17.49
CA SER A 45 -8.90 16.14 16.50
C SER A 45 -7.57 15.80 15.84
N ASP A 46 -6.69 15.05 16.52
CA ASP A 46 -5.42 14.61 15.93
C ASP A 46 -5.63 13.58 14.80
N ALA A 47 -6.70 12.78 14.88
CA ALA A 47 -7.09 11.86 13.81
C ALA A 47 -7.69 12.62 12.62
N ASP A 48 -8.56 13.61 12.86
CA ASP A 48 -9.16 14.42 11.81
C ASP A 48 -8.08 15.16 11.01
N ASP A 49 -7.15 15.81 11.71
CA ASP A 49 -6.01 16.47 11.08
C ASP A 49 -5.13 15.51 10.27
N ALA A 50 -4.88 14.30 10.82
CA ALA A 50 -4.09 13.29 10.13
C ALA A 50 -4.78 12.83 8.83
N VAL A 51 -6.09 12.63 8.86
CA VAL A 51 -6.89 12.25 7.68
C VAL A 51 -6.83 13.34 6.61
N GLN A 52 -6.98 14.61 6.99
CA GLN A 52 -6.87 15.73 6.06
C GLN A 52 -5.48 15.81 5.42
N GLU A 53 -4.41 15.71 6.22
CA GLU A 53 -3.03 15.69 5.72
C GLU A 53 -2.78 14.53 4.75
N ILE A 54 -3.35 13.35 5.02
CA ILE A 54 -3.24 12.18 4.14
C ILE A 54 -3.88 12.48 2.78
N PHE A 55 -5.09 13.02 2.73
CA PHE A 55 -5.75 13.35 1.47
C PHE A 55 -5.01 14.43 0.68
N ILE A 56 -4.42 15.42 1.36
CA ILE A 56 -3.53 16.41 0.72
C ILE A 56 -2.30 15.71 0.11
N ASP A 57 -1.72 14.73 0.79
CA ASP A 57 -0.57 13.97 0.27
C ASP A 57 -0.97 13.07 -0.90
N ILE A 58 -2.16 12.46 -0.87
CA ILE A 58 -2.71 11.68 -2.00
C ILE A 58 -2.85 12.60 -3.21
N TRP A 59 -3.48 13.75 -3.06
CA TRP A 59 -3.63 14.73 -4.13
C TRP A 59 -2.27 15.13 -4.75
N LYS A 60 -1.28 15.50 -3.93
CA LYS A 60 0.07 15.86 -4.38
C LYS A 60 0.82 14.70 -5.04
N SER A 61 0.50 13.47 -4.67
CA SER A 61 1.21 12.28 -5.12
C SER A 61 0.53 11.56 -6.29
N ALA A 62 -0.71 11.90 -6.61
CA ALA A 62 -1.53 11.23 -7.62
C ALA A 62 -0.85 11.15 -9.00
N VAL A 63 -0.08 12.19 -9.38
CA VAL A 63 0.71 12.23 -10.62
C VAL A 63 1.75 11.09 -10.72
N ARG A 64 2.12 10.48 -9.60
CA ARG A 64 3.11 9.37 -9.54
C ARG A 64 2.45 8.00 -9.48
N PHE A 65 1.12 7.95 -9.52
CA PHE A 65 0.41 6.69 -9.52
C PHE A 65 0.63 5.95 -10.84
N ASP A 66 1.01 4.67 -10.73
CA ASP A 66 1.18 3.76 -11.86
C ASP A 66 0.41 2.47 -11.56
N PRO A 67 -0.68 2.19 -12.29
CA PRO A 67 -1.50 1.00 -12.10
C PRO A 67 -0.76 -0.31 -12.41
N ALA A 68 0.35 -0.27 -13.16
CA ALA A 68 1.18 -1.43 -13.42
C ALA A 68 2.01 -1.85 -12.18
N ILE A 69 2.23 -0.92 -11.26
CA ILE A 69 3.03 -1.15 -10.05
C ILE A 69 2.16 -1.52 -8.85
N ALA A 70 1.03 -0.85 -8.67
CA ALA A 70 0.16 -1.04 -7.51
C ALA A 70 -1.31 -0.70 -7.82
N SER A 71 -2.25 -1.32 -7.08
CA SER A 71 -3.64 -0.89 -7.10
C SER A 71 -3.79 0.49 -6.43
N GLU A 72 -4.87 1.21 -6.75
CA GLU A 72 -5.20 2.50 -6.11
C GLU A 72 -5.24 2.39 -4.59
N SER A 73 -5.89 1.34 -4.07
CA SER A 73 -5.99 1.09 -2.63
C SER A 73 -4.61 0.88 -1.99
N THR A 74 -3.71 0.15 -2.65
CA THR A 74 -2.33 -0.04 -2.18
C THR A 74 -1.56 1.28 -2.18
N PHE A 75 -1.70 2.08 -3.22
CA PHE A 75 -1.04 3.38 -3.32
C PHE A 75 -1.50 4.34 -2.21
N VAL A 76 -2.82 4.44 -2.01
CA VAL A 76 -3.42 5.25 -0.93
C VAL A 76 -2.97 4.76 0.44
N ALA A 77 -3.00 3.44 0.69
CA ALA A 77 -2.57 2.86 1.95
C ALA A 77 -1.09 3.14 2.26
N MET A 78 -0.22 3.10 1.26
CA MET A 78 1.21 3.45 1.43
C MET A 78 1.39 4.91 1.84
N ILE A 79 0.69 5.84 1.20
CA ILE A 79 0.76 7.27 1.54
C ILE A 79 0.24 7.50 2.96
N ALA A 80 -0.95 6.96 3.27
CA ALA A 80 -1.58 7.09 4.58
C ALA A 80 -0.65 6.56 5.68
N ARG A 81 -0.15 5.35 5.53
CA ARG A 81 0.74 4.72 6.51
C ARG A 81 2.02 5.52 6.71
N ARG A 82 2.66 5.98 5.65
CA ARG A 82 3.87 6.81 5.75
C ARG A 82 3.60 8.08 6.55
N ARG A 83 2.50 8.80 6.25
CA ARG A 83 2.12 10.02 6.96
C ARG A 83 1.87 9.75 8.44
N LEU A 84 1.11 8.71 8.78
CA LEU A 84 0.79 8.34 10.14
C LEU A 84 2.04 7.96 10.96
N ILE A 85 2.95 7.18 10.38
CA ILE A 85 4.23 6.84 11.01
C ILE A 85 5.05 8.11 11.27
N ASP A 86 5.17 9.00 10.30
CA ASP A 86 5.93 10.25 10.45
C ASP A 86 5.30 11.16 11.51
N ARG A 87 3.96 11.22 11.60
CA ARG A 87 3.23 11.96 12.64
C ARG A 87 3.45 11.33 14.02
N GLY A 88 3.33 10.00 14.14
CA GLY A 88 3.60 9.27 15.37
C GLY A 88 5.02 9.52 15.89
N ARG A 89 6.03 9.48 15.03
CA ARG A 89 7.42 9.79 15.39
C ARG A 89 7.62 11.23 15.84
N ARG A 90 6.90 12.19 15.26
CA ARG A 90 6.96 13.60 15.70
C ARG A 90 6.31 13.76 17.06
N ARG A 91 5.18 13.08 17.31
CA ARG A 91 4.50 13.08 18.61
C ARG A 91 5.41 12.48 19.70
N GLN A 92 6.01 11.32 19.43
CA GLN A 92 6.93 10.67 20.39
C GLN A 92 8.11 11.59 20.74
N ARG A 93 8.77 12.20 19.77
CA ARG A 93 9.89 13.14 20.01
C ARG A 93 9.48 14.35 20.85
N ARG A 94 8.24 14.83 20.73
CA ARG A 94 7.73 15.93 21.58
C ARG A 94 7.51 15.46 23.01
N LEU A 95 7.01 14.23 23.21
CA LEU A 95 6.84 13.64 24.54
C LEU A 95 8.20 13.38 25.20
N ASP A 96 9.16 12.83 24.47
CA ASP A 96 10.52 12.55 24.96
C ASP A 96 11.28 13.84 25.34
N SER A 97 10.98 14.97 24.72
CA SER A 97 11.56 16.28 25.11
C SER A 97 10.93 16.86 26.37
N THR A 98 9.81 16.31 26.87
CA THR A 98 9.06 16.82 28.01
C THR A 98 9.08 15.87 29.23
N SER A 99 9.54 14.61 29.06
CA SER A 99 9.52 13.58 30.11
C SER A 99 10.78 12.71 30.08
N LEU A 100 11.25 12.30 31.26
CA LEU A 100 12.29 11.29 31.47
C LEU A 100 11.92 9.95 30.80
N PRO A 101 12.92 9.15 30.38
CA PRO A 101 12.70 7.97 29.54
C PRO A 101 12.19 6.80 30.36
N ASP A 102 10.89 6.54 30.30
CA ASP A 102 10.32 5.25 30.70
C ASP A 102 9.25 4.84 29.67
N ALA A 103 9.71 4.66 28.43
CA ALA A 103 8.86 4.14 27.37
C ALA A 103 9.09 2.63 27.25
N MET A 104 8.33 1.87 28.04
CA MET A 104 8.11 0.45 27.80
C MET A 104 7.69 0.25 26.34
N ALA A 105 8.43 -0.61 25.63
CA ALA A 105 8.05 -1.03 24.28
C ALA A 105 6.59 -1.50 24.28
N PRO A 106 5.79 -1.10 23.30
CA PRO A 106 4.43 -1.60 23.22
C PRO A 106 4.50 -3.11 23.09
N GLU A 107 3.96 -3.81 24.09
CA GLU A 107 3.71 -5.23 24.01
C GLU A 107 2.81 -5.42 22.80
N ALA A 108 3.13 -6.40 21.95
CA ALA A 108 2.40 -6.63 20.72
C ALA A 108 0.96 -7.05 21.09
N GLU A 109 0.07 -6.07 21.22
CA GLU A 109 -1.35 -6.35 21.42
C GLU A 109 -1.89 -7.15 20.21
N PRO A 110 -2.79 -8.10 20.45
CA PRO A 110 -3.46 -8.82 19.37
C PRO A 110 -4.09 -7.81 18.43
N ILE A 111 -3.92 -8.04 17.13
CA ILE A 111 -4.51 -7.21 16.06
C ILE A 111 -6.01 -7.05 16.37
N PRO A 112 -6.54 -5.83 16.59
CA PRO A 112 -7.97 -5.65 16.82
C PRO A 112 -8.75 -6.29 15.67
N ASP A 113 -9.79 -7.03 16.00
CA ASP A 113 -10.68 -7.64 15.02
C ASP A 113 -11.34 -6.52 14.21
N MET A 114 -10.86 -6.32 12.98
CA MET A 114 -11.38 -5.26 12.12
C MET A 114 -12.70 -5.72 11.52
N PRO A 115 -13.80 -4.95 11.69
CA PRO A 115 -15.00 -5.16 10.91
C PRO A 115 -14.66 -4.95 9.43
N GLU A 116 -15.05 -5.89 8.59
CA GLU A 116 -14.83 -5.93 7.13
C GLU A 116 -13.35 -5.97 6.69
N ARG A 117 -12.67 -7.06 7.03
CA ARG A 117 -11.46 -7.44 6.31
C ARG A 117 -11.85 -7.78 4.89
N THR A 118 -11.33 -7.04 3.92
CA THR A 118 -11.39 -7.50 2.53
C THR A 118 -10.73 -8.88 2.45
N GLU A 119 -11.18 -9.72 1.55
CA GLU A 119 -10.62 -11.06 1.33
C GLU A 119 -9.09 -11.02 1.17
N GLU A 120 -8.58 -9.97 0.53
CA GLU A 120 -7.14 -9.69 0.37
C GLU A 120 -6.42 -9.45 1.72
N ALA A 121 -7.03 -8.70 2.64
CA ALA A 121 -6.45 -8.46 3.96
C ALA A 121 -6.42 -9.74 4.80
N SER A 122 -7.43 -10.59 4.66
CA SER A 122 -7.46 -11.91 5.31
C SER A 122 -6.37 -12.82 4.76
N ARG A 123 -6.18 -12.88 3.45
CA ARG A 123 -5.10 -13.64 2.78
C ARG A 123 -3.72 -13.15 3.21
N ALA A 124 -3.52 -11.83 3.27
CA ALA A 124 -2.26 -11.25 3.74
C ALA A 124 -1.95 -11.64 5.19
N THR A 125 -2.96 -11.67 6.07
CA THR A 125 -2.81 -12.09 7.47
C THR A 125 -2.42 -13.56 7.57
N VAL A 126 -3.07 -14.44 6.81
CA VAL A 126 -2.74 -15.87 6.74
C VAL A 126 -1.32 -16.08 6.21
N ALA A 127 -0.95 -15.35 5.15
CA ALA A 127 0.39 -15.43 4.58
C ALA A 127 1.49 -14.97 5.55
N LEU A 128 1.22 -13.91 6.34
CA LEU A 128 2.10 -13.48 7.43
C LEU A 128 2.30 -14.57 8.48
N GLY A 129 1.25 -15.32 8.81
CA GLY A 129 1.33 -16.45 9.76
C GLY A 129 2.21 -17.62 9.29
N LYS A 130 2.48 -17.73 7.97
CA LYS A 130 3.36 -18.77 7.38
C LYS A 130 4.84 -18.41 7.40
N LEU A 131 5.19 -17.21 7.85
CA LEU A 131 6.58 -16.77 8.00
C LEU A 131 7.22 -17.38 9.25
N ARG A 132 8.57 -17.37 9.30
CA ARG A 132 9.28 -17.72 10.53
C ARG A 132 8.95 -16.71 11.64
N PRO A 133 8.89 -17.15 12.92
CA PRO A 133 8.48 -16.28 14.03
C PRO A 133 9.23 -14.93 14.09
N GLU A 134 10.55 -14.95 13.86
CA GLU A 134 11.37 -13.73 13.89
C GLU A 134 11.05 -12.79 12.72
N GLN A 135 10.79 -13.34 11.52
CA GLN A 135 10.41 -12.57 10.35
C GLN A 135 9.01 -11.96 10.55
N GLN A 136 8.09 -12.77 11.05
CA GLN A 136 6.73 -12.35 11.36
C GLN A 136 6.74 -11.20 12.38
N ARG A 137 7.47 -11.35 13.49
CA ARG A 137 7.58 -10.32 14.55
C ARG A 137 8.17 -9.03 14.01
N VAL A 138 9.26 -9.08 13.24
CA VAL A 138 9.89 -7.90 12.65
C VAL A 138 8.93 -7.20 11.68
N LEU A 139 8.22 -7.95 10.82
CA LEU A 139 7.27 -7.37 9.87
C LEU A 139 6.03 -6.81 10.59
N GLN A 140 5.54 -7.47 11.63
CA GLN A 140 4.44 -6.94 12.43
C GLN A 140 4.80 -5.58 13.06
N LEU A 141 5.96 -5.48 13.72
CA LEU A 141 6.43 -4.23 14.29
C LEU A 141 6.61 -3.13 13.24
N ALA A 142 7.18 -3.46 12.08
CA ALA A 142 7.36 -2.50 11.00
C ALA A 142 6.03 -2.07 10.36
N ILE A 143 5.15 -3.04 10.10
CA ILE A 143 3.92 -2.81 9.34
C ILE A 143 2.79 -2.29 10.24
N TYR A 144 2.51 -2.91 11.38
CA TYR A 144 1.38 -2.52 12.21
C TYR A 144 1.72 -1.40 13.20
N HIS A 145 2.92 -1.42 13.76
CA HIS A 145 3.33 -0.41 14.75
C HIS A 145 4.18 0.72 14.14
N GLY A 146 4.52 0.65 12.86
CA GLY A 146 5.30 1.68 12.18
C GLY A 146 6.72 1.85 12.70
N CYS A 147 7.26 0.88 13.43
CA CYS A 147 8.60 0.96 14.00
C CYS A 147 9.68 1.01 12.93
N SER A 148 10.68 1.86 13.09
CA SER A 148 11.90 1.82 12.29
C SER A 148 12.72 0.58 12.63
N HIS A 149 13.65 0.20 11.76
CA HIS A 149 14.55 -0.93 12.03
C HIS A 149 15.38 -0.72 13.31
N GLU A 150 15.77 0.51 13.61
CA GLU A 150 16.48 0.90 14.83
C GLU A 150 15.60 0.72 16.07
N GLU A 151 14.33 1.13 15.99
CA GLU A 151 13.36 0.93 17.08
C GLU A 151 13.08 -0.56 17.29
N ILE A 152 12.92 -1.34 16.21
CA ILE A 152 12.77 -2.80 16.28
C ILE A 152 14.01 -3.44 16.92
N ALA A 153 15.23 -3.05 16.52
CA ALA A 153 16.46 -3.57 17.10
C ALA A 153 16.53 -3.31 18.61
N ARG A 154 16.13 -2.09 19.02
CA ARG A 154 16.11 -1.68 20.43
C ARG A 154 15.09 -2.46 21.26
N CYS A 155 13.86 -2.62 20.78
CA CYS A 155 12.80 -3.30 21.54
C CYS A 155 12.91 -4.84 21.49
N THR A 156 13.53 -5.41 20.46
CA THR A 156 13.70 -6.88 20.36
C THR A 156 15.05 -7.38 20.86
N GLY A 157 16.03 -6.50 21.10
CA GLY A 157 17.39 -6.88 21.42
C GLY A 157 18.19 -7.46 20.26
N LEU A 158 17.63 -7.51 19.05
CA LEU A 158 18.30 -8.04 17.86
C LEU A 158 19.26 -7.00 17.27
N PRO A 159 20.43 -7.42 16.75
CA PRO A 159 21.30 -6.52 16.00
C PRO A 159 20.57 -5.90 14.80
N LEU A 160 20.81 -4.61 14.51
CA LEU A 160 20.18 -3.89 13.40
C LEU A 160 20.32 -4.62 12.04
N GLY A 161 21.49 -5.21 11.77
CA GLY A 161 21.73 -6.01 10.56
C GLY A 161 20.83 -7.23 10.47
N THR A 162 20.55 -7.87 11.62
CA THR A 162 19.64 -9.03 11.73
C THR A 162 18.20 -8.60 11.47
N VAL A 163 17.75 -7.48 12.05
CA VAL A 163 16.43 -6.91 11.80
C VAL A 163 16.24 -6.62 10.30
N LYS A 164 17.18 -5.94 9.66
CA LYS A 164 17.14 -5.65 8.21
C LYS A 164 17.09 -6.94 7.38
N THR A 165 17.81 -7.98 7.80
CA THR A 165 17.80 -9.27 7.12
C THR A 165 16.46 -9.99 7.28
N HIS A 166 15.89 -10.02 8.48
CA HIS A 166 14.57 -10.61 8.74
C HIS A 166 13.48 -9.86 7.97
N ALA A 167 13.48 -8.53 7.97
CA ALA A 167 12.54 -7.73 7.21
C ALA A 167 12.60 -8.05 5.71
N ARG A 168 13.81 -8.03 5.11
CA ARG A 168 14.00 -8.32 3.68
C ARG A 168 13.56 -9.74 3.31
N ARG A 169 14.04 -10.75 4.05
CA ARG A 169 13.71 -12.16 3.78
C ARG A 169 12.25 -12.45 4.03
N GLY A 170 11.66 -11.83 5.07
CA GLY A 170 10.24 -11.94 5.37
C GLY A 170 9.38 -11.38 4.25
N LEU A 171 9.70 -10.19 3.70
CA LEU A 171 8.97 -9.60 2.57
C LEU A 171 9.09 -10.43 1.29
N ILE A 172 10.28 -10.96 0.98
CA ILE A 172 10.47 -11.85 -0.18
C ILE A 172 9.58 -13.08 -0.01
N ARG A 173 9.64 -13.74 1.15
CA ARG A 173 8.85 -14.94 1.40
C ARG A 173 7.34 -14.69 1.40
N LEU A 174 6.91 -13.56 1.96
CA LEU A 174 5.51 -13.14 1.94
C LEU A 174 5.01 -12.97 0.50
N ARG A 175 5.82 -12.33 -0.34
CA ARG A 175 5.51 -12.16 -1.76
C ARG A 175 5.35 -13.50 -2.47
N GLU A 176 6.30 -14.43 -2.29
CA GLU A 176 6.25 -15.77 -2.86
C GLU A 176 4.97 -16.52 -2.46
N ILE A 177 4.57 -16.43 -1.19
CA ILE A 177 3.35 -17.05 -0.68
C ILE A 177 2.12 -16.45 -1.35
N LEU A 178 2.00 -15.11 -1.41
CA LEU A 178 0.88 -14.42 -2.02
C LEU A 178 0.79 -14.66 -3.53
N GLU A 179 1.92 -14.74 -4.23
CA GLU A 179 1.97 -15.08 -5.66
C GLU A 179 1.52 -16.53 -5.90
N SER A 180 1.94 -17.48 -5.06
CA SER A 180 1.55 -18.89 -5.17
C SER A 180 0.05 -19.13 -4.86
N GLU A 181 -0.55 -18.27 -4.05
CA GLU A 181 -1.99 -18.34 -3.69
C GLU A 181 -2.88 -17.54 -4.66
N GLY A 182 -2.31 -16.97 -5.72
CA GLY A 182 -3.05 -16.16 -6.71
C GLY A 182 -3.52 -14.79 -6.18
N ALA A 183 -3.03 -14.39 -5.01
CA ALA A 183 -3.41 -13.14 -4.36
C ALA A 183 -2.68 -11.90 -4.92
N LEU A 184 -1.59 -12.11 -5.65
CA LEU A 184 -0.84 -11.10 -6.38
C LEU A 184 -0.80 -11.50 -7.86
N GLN A 185 -1.91 -11.40 -8.56
CA GLN A 185 -1.82 -11.23 -10.01
C GLN A 185 -1.51 -9.73 -10.24
N PRO A 186 -0.30 -9.36 -10.70
CA PRO A 186 -0.15 -8.09 -11.35
C PRO A 186 -1.16 -8.08 -12.49
N ALA A 187 -1.92 -7.00 -12.65
CA ALA A 187 -2.73 -6.80 -13.83
C ALA A 187 -1.78 -7.00 -15.04
N ARG A 188 -1.78 -8.19 -15.62
CA ARG A 188 -1.11 -8.42 -16.90
C ARG A 188 -1.80 -7.49 -17.86
N PRO A 189 -1.09 -6.56 -18.52
CA PRO A 189 -1.65 -5.94 -19.69
C PRO A 189 -1.99 -7.09 -20.63
N GLU A 190 -3.27 -7.28 -20.93
CA GLU A 190 -3.70 -8.16 -22.01
C GLU A 190 -3.07 -7.58 -23.28
N THR A 191 -1.97 -8.17 -23.70
CA THR A 191 -1.44 -7.95 -25.04
C THR A 191 -2.55 -8.39 -25.98
N PRO A 192 -3.15 -7.49 -26.76
CA PRO A 192 -4.14 -7.91 -27.75
C PRO A 192 -3.47 -8.92 -28.67
N PRO A 193 -4.17 -9.99 -29.08
CA PRO A 193 -3.62 -10.96 -30.01
C PRO A 193 -3.14 -10.22 -31.25
N VAL A 194 -1.85 -10.39 -31.57
CA VAL A 194 -1.27 -9.90 -32.82
C VAL A 194 -2.01 -10.59 -33.93
N THR A 195 -2.96 -9.91 -34.54
CA THR A 195 -3.64 -10.35 -35.75
C THR A 195 -2.56 -10.41 -36.83
N LYS A 196 -2.17 -11.62 -37.17
CA LYS A 196 -1.36 -11.84 -38.39
C LYS A 196 -2.12 -11.25 -39.54
N VAL A 197 -1.64 -10.15 -40.05
CA VAL A 197 -2.09 -9.61 -41.33
C VAL A 197 -1.60 -10.61 -42.38
N ASP A 198 -2.54 -11.35 -42.99
CA ASP A 198 -2.26 -12.19 -44.12
C ASP A 198 -1.72 -11.32 -45.27
N ASP A 199 -0.44 -11.50 -45.55
CA ASP A 199 0.31 -10.89 -46.65
C ASP A 199 0.06 -11.68 -47.95
N GLN A 200 -1.23 -11.77 -48.38
CA GLN A 200 -1.61 -12.40 -49.63
C GLN A 200 -2.55 -11.56 -50.50
N ALA A 201 -2.28 -10.30 -50.68
CA ALA A 201 -3.07 -9.48 -51.63
C ALA A 201 -2.25 -8.44 -52.39
N VAL A 202 -1.01 -8.77 -52.77
CA VAL A 202 -0.26 -7.93 -53.75
C VAL A 202 0.41 -8.82 -54.80
N ASP A 203 -0.36 -9.41 -55.64
CA ASP A 203 0.13 -9.80 -56.99
C ASP A 203 -1.01 -10.08 -57.96
N ARG A 204 -1.69 -9.08 -58.45
CA ARG A 204 -2.50 -9.13 -59.68
C ARG A 204 -2.76 -7.74 -60.23
N ARG A 205 -1.76 -7.09 -60.81
CA ARG A 205 -1.96 -6.08 -61.88
C ARG A 205 -0.64 -5.71 -62.53
N LYS A 206 -0.16 -6.55 -63.41
CA LYS A 206 0.69 -6.11 -64.52
C LYS A 206 0.55 -7.11 -65.67
N LYS A 207 -0.27 -6.77 -66.67
CA LYS A 207 0.04 -7.03 -68.04
C LYS A 207 -0.60 -5.97 -68.94
N PRO A 208 0.18 -5.34 -69.82
CA PRO A 208 -0.29 -4.32 -70.73
C PRO A 208 -0.72 -4.99 -72.10
N GLN A 209 -1.67 -4.36 -72.77
CA GLN A 209 -1.71 -4.25 -74.21
C GLN A 209 -1.76 -2.79 -74.55
#